data_5d9ff414d1f40e51a1fcf992a4bba6a6
#
_entry.id   5d9ff414d1f40e51a1fcf992a4bba6a6
#
_cell.length_a   1.000
_cell.length_b   1.000
_cell.length_c   1.000
_cell.angle_alpha   90.00
_cell.angle_beta   90.00
_cell.angle_gamma   90.00
#
_symmetry.space_group_name_H-M   'P 1'
#
loop_
_entity.id
_entity.type
_entity.pdbx_description
1 polymer ?
#
loop_
_entity_poly.entity_id
_entity_poly.type
_entity_poly.pdbx_seq_one_letter_code
_entity_poly.pdbx_strand_id
1 'polypeptide(L)'
;MGLEAVLEEIRERGRKEVERIRRESQEETTRVLSAAQERAAKIKQAANDEVERQAAYVMNQEVSAANLQVKRELLNTQKELLDQVYRRAKELIADLPESFHREAITNLLKEAKNQIGEGVVHVNSRDRRLLEQVLAQNPEFKNFSVGSDADIDGGVIVEKKDGSLQLDYSYRTFLDMVWESGLKDASDLLFG
;
A
#
# COMPACT_ATOMS: atom_id res chain seq x y z
N MET A 1 -97.09 21.05 -42.36
CA MET A 1 -95.69 21.41 -41.99
C MET A 1 -94.91 21.54 -43.29
N GLY A 2 -94.43 22.77 -43.58
CA GLY A 2 -93.79 23.06 -44.87
C GLY A 2 -92.36 22.45 -44.93
N LEU A 3 -91.91 22.20 -46.14
CA LEU A 3 -90.56 21.65 -46.46
C LEU A 3 -89.42 22.47 -45.76
N GLU A 4 -89.62 23.76 -45.64
CA GLU A 4 -88.65 24.71 -44.99
C GLU A 4 -88.44 24.34 -43.49
N ALA A 5 -89.46 23.96 -42.74
CA ALA A 5 -89.36 23.65 -41.34
C ALA A 5 -88.56 22.32 -41.13
N VAL A 6 -88.67 21.39 -42.03
CA VAL A 6 -87.92 20.10 -42.04
C VAL A 6 -86.44 20.35 -42.41
N LEU A 7 -86.19 21.24 -43.38
CA LEU A 7 -84.81 21.63 -43.76
C LEU A 7 -84.12 22.39 -42.62
N GLU A 8 -84.79 23.25 -41.91
CA GLU A 8 -84.22 23.96 -40.77
C GLU A 8 -83.93 23.02 -39.61
N GLU A 9 -84.82 22.08 -39.34
CA GLU A 9 -84.55 21.04 -38.31
C GLU A 9 -83.35 20.19 -38.64
N ILE A 10 -83.18 19.75 -39.91
CA ILE A 10 -82.02 19.02 -40.35
C ILE A 10 -80.74 19.84 -40.21
N ARG A 11 -80.74 21.11 -40.55
CA ARG A 11 -79.62 22.04 -40.38
C ARG A 11 -79.26 22.25 -38.93
N GLU A 12 -80.25 22.43 -38.06
CA GLU A 12 -80.04 22.55 -36.60
C GLU A 12 -79.47 21.30 -35.99
N ARG A 13 -79.96 20.12 -36.38
CA ARG A 13 -79.37 18.84 -35.95
C ARG A 13 -77.92 18.69 -36.47
N GLY A 14 -77.67 19.07 -37.70
CA GLY A 14 -76.31 19.05 -38.28
C GLY A 14 -75.35 19.99 -37.53
N ARG A 15 -75.78 21.21 -37.16
CA ARG A 15 -74.97 22.13 -36.36
C ARG A 15 -74.65 21.56 -34.99
N LYS A 16 -75.66 21.03 -34.28
CA LYS A 16 -75.48 20.41 -32.98
C LYS A 16 -74.52 19.23 -33.02
N GLU A 17 -74.56 18.39 -34.03
CA GLU A 17 -73.64 17.27 -34.22
C GLU A 17 -72.23 17.72 -34.51
N VAL A 18 -72.02 18.75 -35.32
CA VAL A 18 -70.71 19.36 -35.58
C VAL A 18 -70.13 19.94 -34.29
N GLU A 19 -70.93 20.66 -33.48
CA GLU A 19 -70.47 21.20 -32.21
C GLU A 19 -70.13 20.10 -31.20
N ARG A 20 -70.89 19.02 -31.17
CA ARG A 20 -70.59 17.85 -30.35
C ARG A 20 -69.24 17.21 -30.73
N ILE A 21 -69.04 16.97 -32.02
CA ILE A 21 -67.81 16.37 -32.54
C ILE A 21 -66.61 17.26 -32.27
N ARG A 22 -66.77 18.59 -32.48
CA ARG A 22 -65.71 19.58 -32.18
C ARG A 22 -65.30 19.57 -30.69
N ARG A 23 -66.30 19.52 -29.78
CA ARG A 23 -66.06 19.46 -28.34
C ARG A 23 -65.34 18.19 -27.93
N GLU A 24 -65.83 17.04 -28.40
CA GLU A 24 -65.23 15.72 -28.14
C GLU A 24 -63.80 15.67 -28.66
N SER A 25 -63.53 16.18 -29.87
CA SER A 25 -62.21 16.28 -30.46
C SER A 25 -61.28 17.18 -29.66
N GLN A 26 -61.81 18.31 -29.14
CA GLN A 26 -61.04 19.24 -28.32
C GLN A 26 -60.69 18.66 -26.96
N GLU A 27 -61.63 17.97 -26.32
CA GLU A 27 -61.44 17.28 -25.07
C GLU A 27 -60.41 16.13 -25.24
N GLU A 28 -60.50 15.33 -26.29
CA GLU A 28 -59.57 14.28 -26.59
C GLU A 28 -58.15 14.84 -26.86
N THR A 29 -58.05 15.92 -27.66
CA THR A 29 -56.77 16.57 -27.94
C THR A 29 -56.12 17.08 -26.66
N THR A 30 -56.91 17.74 -25.80
CA THR A 30 -56.44 18.22 -24.51
C THR A 30 -55.93 17.06 -23.62
N ARG A 31 -56.69 15.97 -23.58
CA ARG A 31 -56.32 14.74 -22.83
C ARG A 31 -55.00 14.13 -23.32
N VAL A 32 -54.84 13.99 -24.64
CA VAL A 32 -53.61 13.44 -25.24
C VAL A 32 -52.43 14.31 -24.99
N LEU A 33 -52.56 15.67 -25.16
CA LEU A 33 -51.48 16.61 -24.88
C LEU A 33 -51.08 16.59 -23.41
N SER A 34 -52.04 16.64 -22.48
CA SER A 34 -51.78 16.56 -21.05
C SER A 34 -51.06 15.27 -20.68
N ALA A 35 -51.50 14.12 -21.17
CA ALA A 35 -50.85 12.86 -20.94
C ALA A 35 -49.42 12.79 -21.50
N ALA A 36 -49.20 13.39 -22.70
CA ALA A 36 -47.87 13.49 -23.29
C ALA A 36 -46.94 14.39 -22.49
N GLN A 37 -47.42 15.52 -22.01
CA GLN A 37 -46.66 16.43 -21.14
C GLN A 37 -46.29 15.79 -19.79
N GLU A 38 -47.23 15.09 -19.19
CA GLU A 38 -46.96 14.35 -17.92
C GLU A 38 -45.90 13.25 -18.11
N ARG A 39 -45.99 12.49 -19.22
CA ARG A 39 -44.96 11.48 -19.56
C ARG A 39 -43.60 12.12 -19.78
N ALA A 40 -43.54 13.22 -20.52
CA ALA A 40 -42.29 13.94 -20.76
C ALA A 40 -41.68 14.48 -19.46
N ALA A 41 -42.51 15.03 -18.57
CA ALA A 41 -42.06 15.48 -17.25
C ALA A 41 -41.47 14.31 -16.39
N LYS A 42 -42.14 13.15 -16.38
CA LYS A 42 -41.67 11.96 -15.67
C LYS A 42 -40.34 11.43 -16.23
N ILE A 43 -40.20 11.39 -17.56
CA ILE A 43 -38.96 10.96 -18.21
C ILE A 43 -37.81 11.94 -17.86
N LYS A 44 -38.07 13.25 -17.93
CA LYS A 44 -37.07 14.25 -17.57
C LYS A 44 -36.64 14.15 -16.12
N GLN A 45 -37.58 13.98 -15.22
CA GLN A 45 -37.29 13.78 -13.78
C GLN A 45 -36.43 12.54 -13.56
N ALA A 46 -36.83 11.39 -14.13
CA ALA A 46 -36.08 10.15 -13.99
C ALA A 46 -34.65 10.24 -14.55
N ALA A 47 -34.51 10.96 -15.71
CA ALA A 47 -33.19 11.20 -16.28
C ALA A 47 -32.30 12.08 -15.38
N ASN A 48 -32.86 13.14 -14.79
CA ASN A 48 -32.13 13.99 -13.84
C ASN A 48 -31.70 13.21 -12.60
N ASP A 49 -32.63 12.44 -12.00
CA ASP A 49 -32.34 11.62 -10.83
C ASP A 49 -31.23 10.58 -11.10
N GLU A 50 -31.20 10.02 -12.31
CA GLU A 50 -30.15 9.09 -12.73
C GLU A 50 -28.81 9.80 -12.91
N VAL A 51 -28.80 10.98 -13.55
CA VAL A 51 -27.56 11.78 -13.69
C VAL A 51 -26.98 12.16 -12.34
N GLU A 52 -27.82 12.60 -11.39
CA GLU A 52 -27.35 12.94 -10.03
C GLU A 52 -26.77 11.72 -9.31
N ARG A 53 -27.40 10.55 -9.41
CA ARG A 53 -26.87 9.31 -8.83
C ARG A 53 -25.53 8.90 -9.43
N GLN A 54 -25.42 8.96 -10.77
CA GLN A 54 -24.18 8.63 -11.46
C GLN A 54 -23.06 9.61 -11.14
N ALA A 55 -23.37 10.92 -11.09
CA ALA A 55 -22.39 11.93 -10.70
C ALA A 55 -21.86 11.72 -9.27
N ALA A 56 -22.75 11.44 -8.32
CA ALA A 56 -22.37 11.14 -6.96
C ALA A 56 -21.52 9.85 -6.85
N TYR A 57 -21.87 8.82 -7.62
CA TYR A 57 -21.09 7.58 -7.67
C TYR A 57 -19.67 7.81 -8.20
N VAL A 58 -19.52 8.50 -9.34
CA VAL A 58 -18.21 8.81 -9.93
C VAL A 58 -17.38 9.68 -8.97
N MET A 59 -17.99 10.71 -8.38
CA MET A 59 -17.29 11.56 -7.41
C MET A 59 -16.76 10.77 -6.21
N ASN A 60 -17.57 9.87 -5.63
CA ASN A 60 -17.15 9.02 -4.51
C ASN A 60 -16.03 8.05 -4.93
N GLN A 61 -16.09 7.51 -6.13
CA GLN A 61 -15.05 6.64 -6.69
C GLN A 61 -13.72 7.37 -6.83
N GLU A 62 -13.73 8.57 -7.44
CA GLU A 62 -12.54 9.39 -7.64
C GLU A 62 -11.91 9.85 -6.31
N VAL A 63 -12.73 10.30 -5.35
CA VAL A 63 -12.24 10.67 -4.02
C VAL A 63 -11.62 9.47 -3.29
N SER A 64 -12.24 8.30 -3.41
CA SER A 64 -11.69 7.07 -2.81
C SER A 64 -10.37 6.66 -3.46
N ALA A 65 -10.28 6.74 -4.79
CA ALA A 65 -9.05 6.45 -5.54
C ALA A 65 -7.92 7.42 -5.16
N ALA A 66 -8.22 8.72 -5.09
CA ALA A 66 -7.25 9.74 -4.66
C ALA A 66 -6.76 9.50 -3.23
N ASN A 67 -7.65 9.17 -2.30
CA ASN A 67 -7.28 8.86 -0.92
C ASN A 67 -6.38 7.60 -0.82
N LEU A 68 -6.65 6.57 -1.63
CA LEU A 68 -5.80 5.38 -1.70
C LEU A 68 -4.41 5.72 -2.26
N GLN A 69 -4.33 6.58 -3.27
CA GLN A 69 -3.06 7.01 -3.84
C GLN A 69 -2.24 7.78 -2.81
N VAL A 70 -2.83 8.75 -2.12
CA VAL A 70 -2.16 9.51 -1.06
C VAL A 70 -1.63 8.59 0.05
N LYS A 71 -2.45 7.63 0.51
CA LYS A 71 -2.01 6.66 1.52
C LYS A 71 -0.84 5.81 1.03
N ARG A 72 -0.86 5.38 -0.23
CA ARG A 72 0.24 4.60 -0.82
C ARG A 72 1.53 5.41 -0.89
N GLU A 73 1.47 6.65 -1.35
CA GLU A 73 2.62 7.55 -1.42
C GLU A 73 3.21 7.82 -0.02
N LEU A 74 2.34 8.07 0.96
CA LEU A 74 2.76 8.25 2.36
C LEU A 74 3.50 7.01 2.89
N LEU A 75 2.92 5.82 2.73
CA LEU A 75 3.55 4.57 3.18
C LEU A 75 4.87 4.27 2.47
N ASN A 76 4.96 4.57 1.17
CA ASN A 76 6.22 4.42 0.43
C ASN A 76 7.30 5.37 0.95
N THR A 77 6.96 6.63 1.20
CA THR A 77 7.88 7.62 1.76
C THR A 77 8.34 7.22 3.16
N GLN A 78 7.44 6.74 4.01
CA GLN A 78 7.78 6.22 5.34
C GLN A 78 8.76 5.05 5.26
N LYS A 79 8.49 4.10 4.34
CA LYS A 79 9.40 2.97 4.10
C LYS A 79 10.78 3.44 3.63
N GLU A 80 10.85 4.36 2.68
CA GLU A 80 12.11 4.90 2.18
C GLU A 80 12.93 5.57 3.29
N LEU A 81 12.28 6.30 4.18
CA LEU A 81 12.94 6.92 5.33
C LEU A 81 13.48 5.86 6.31
N LEU A 82 12.71 4.83 6.62
CA LEU A 82 13.17 3.71 7.45
C LEU A 82 14.36 2.98 6.82
N ASP A 83 14.32 2.74 5.51
CA ASP A 83 15.45 2.14 4.76
C ASP A 83 16.71 3.04 4.79
N GLN A 84 16.54 4.36 4.82
CA GLN A 84 17.67 5.30 4.99
C GLN A 84 18.25 5.21 6.39
N VAL A 85 17.42 5.16 7.42
CA VAL A 85 17.88 4.99 8.82
C VAL A 85 18.65 3.68 8.98
N TYR A 86 18.13 2.58 8.45
CA TYR A 86 18.82 1.29 8.46
C TYR A 86 20.20 1.36 7.80
N ARG A 87 20.27 1.92 6.58
CA ARG A 87 21.55 2.08 5.85
C ARG A 87 22.55 2.95 6.66
N ARG A 88 22.04 4.03 7.26
CA ARG A 88 22.90 4.90 8.04
C ARG A 88 23.41 4.23 9.32
N ALA A 89 22.58 3.44 9.99
CA ALA A 89 23.00 2.64 11.14
C ALA A 89 24.10 1.63 10.75
N LYS A 90 23.96 0.97 9.62
CA LYS A 90 24.94 0.03 9.07
C LYS A 90 26.31 0.72 8.82
N GLU A 91 26.30 1.90 8.17
CA GLU A 91 27.51 2.69 7.94
C GLU A 91 28.18 3.09 9.26
N LEU A 92 27.40 3.61 10.21
CA LEU A 92 27.94 4.06 11.51
C LEU A 92 28.58 2.92 12.31
N ILE A 93 28.01 1.70 12.24
CA ILE A 93 28.60 0.54 12.90
C ILE A 93 29.93 0.14 12.25
N ALA A 94 30.01 0.22 10.92
CA ALA A 94 31.26 -0.08 10.19
C ALA A 94 32.37 0.93 10.49
N ASP A 95 32.01 2.18 10.79
CA ASP A 95 32.95 3.29 11.07
C ASP A 95 33.37 3.39 12.55
N LEU A 96 32.90 2.47 13.41
CA LEU A 96 33.29 2.45 14.81
C LEU A 96 34.81 2.23 14.99
N PRO A 97 35.42 2.69 16.09
CA PRO A 97 36.84 2.59 16.29
C PRO A 97 37.31 1.13 16.41
N GLU A 98 38.60 0.88 16.10
CA GLU A 98 39.21 -0.47 16.14
C GLU A 98 39.03 -1.14 17.50
N SER A 99 39.06 -0.35 18.62
CA SER A 99 38.83 -0.89 19.96
C SER A 99 37.49 -1.57 20.11
N PHE A 100 36.44 -1.01 19.48
CA PHE A 100 35.11 -1.64 19.46
C PHE A 100 35.12 -2.96 18.70
N HIS A 101 35.70 -2.98 17.50
CA HIS A 101 35.79 -4.21 16.69
C HIS A 101 36.60 -5.29 17.40
N ARG A 102 37.66 -4.94 18.11
CA ARG A 102 38.45 -5.87 18.91
C ARG A 102 37.64 -6.50 20.05
N GLU A 103 36.91 -5.69 20.79
CA GLU A 103 36.06 -6.16 21.87
C GLU A 103 34.92 -7.03 21.34
N ALA A 104 34.28 -6.60 20.25
CA ALA A 104 33.23 -7.36 19.57
C ALA A 104 33.72 -8.73 19.13
N ILE A 105 34.85 -8.82 18.38
CA ILE A 105 35.42 -10.08 17.91
C ILE A 105 35.75 -10.98 19.11
N THR A 106 36.32 -10.43 20.18
CA THR A 106 36.64 -11.21 21.37
C THR A 106 35.41 -11.82 22.04
N ASN A 107 34.33 -11.04 22.17
CA ASN A 107 33.08 -11.51 22.77
C ASN A 107 32.36 -12.52 21.87
N LEU A 108 32.34 -12.30 20.55
CA LEU A 108 31.75 -13.22 19.58
C LEU A 108 32.50 -14.55 19.53
N LEU A 109 33.83 -14.55 19.65
CA LEU A 109 34.63 -15.77 19.75
C LEU A 109 34.38 -16.53 21.04
N LYS A 110 34.14 -15.85 22.17
CA LYS A 110 33.74 -16.53 23.42
C LYS A 110 32.40 -17.22 23.23
N GLU A 111 31.44 -16.58 22.59
CA GLU A 111 30.16 -17.21 22.32
C GLU A 111 30.29 -18.39 21.36
N ALA A 112 31.03 -18.24 20.25
CA ALA A 112 31.32 -19.33 19.34
C ALA A 112 31.99 -20.51 20.02
N LYS A 113 32.93 -20.25 20.94
CA LYS A 113 33.60 -21.29 21.72
C LYS A 113 32.62 -22.06 22.60
N ASN A 114 31.65 -21.38 23.20
CA ASN A 114 30.63 -22.05 24.03
C ASN A 114 29.74 -22.97 23.18
N GLN A 115 29.48 -22.60 21.92
CA GLN A 115 28.55 -23.35 21.04
C GLN A 115 29.25 -24.48 20.27
N ILE A 116 30.44 -24.24 19.71
CA ILE A 116 31.10 -25.22 18.82
C ILE A 116 32.50 -25.65 19.28
N GLY A 117 33.10 -24.97 20.25
CA GLY A 117 34.38 -25.35 20.87
C GLY A 117 35.62 -25.10 20.01
N GLU A 118 35.58 -25.34 18.72
CA GLU A 118 36.66 -25.14 17.74
C GLU A 118 36.13 -24.78 16.35
N GLY A 119 36.95 -24.14 15.54
CA GLY A 119 36.52 -23.77 14.20
C GLY A 119 37.49 -22.88 13.41
N VAL A 120 37.05 -22.54 12.21
CA VAL A 120 37.70 -21.57 11.31
C VAL A 120 36.92 -20.27 11.37
N VAL A 121 37.60 -19.18 11.59
CA VAL A 121 36.98 -17.87 11.77
C VAL A 121 37.22 -17.00 10.52
N HIS A 122 36.16 -16.53 9.94
CA HIS A 122 36.17 -15.66 8.79
C HIS A 122 35.76 -14.25 9.23
N VAL A 123 36.52 -13.25 8.77
CA VAL A 123 36.25 -11.81 8.99
C VAL A 123 36.45 -11.09 7.66
N ASN A 124 36.09 -9.81 7.61
CA ASN A 124 36.44 -9.00 6.44
C ASN A 124 37.97 -8.74 6.40
N SER A 125 38.46 -8.28 5.26
CA SER A 125 39.87 -8.00 5.03
C SER A 125 40.44 -6.93 6.00
N ARG A 126 39.61 -5.93 6.40
CA ARG A 126 40.01 -4.90 7.37
C ARG A 126 40.31 -5.48 8.75
N ASP A 127 39.48 -6.40 9.21
CA ASP A 127 39.52 -6.90 10.59
C ASP A 127 40.41 -8.15 10.73
N ARG A 128 40.96 -8.66 9.62
CA ARG A 128 41.82 -9.86 9.60
C ARG A 128 43.03 -9.78 10.55
N ARG A 129 43.76 -8.66 10.47
CA ARG A 129 44.91 -8.42 11.36
C ARG A 129 44.49 -8.36 12.82
N LEU A 130 43.35 -7.79 13.07
CA LEU A 130 42.78 -7.67 14.40
C LEU A 130 42.41 -9.04 14.97
N LEU A 131 41.78 -9.91 14.17
CA LEU A 131 41.49 -11.30 14.52
C LEU A 131 42.75 -12.06 14.86
N GLU A 132 43.83 -11.97 14.04
CA GLU A 132 45.13 -12.62 14.32
C GLU A 132 45.69 -12.22 15.67
N GLN A 133 45.63 -10.91 16.00
CA GLN A 133 46.06 -10.41 17.30
C GLN A 133 45.21 -10.96 18.46
N VAL A 134 43.88 -10.98 18.30
CA VAL A 134 42.95 -11.50 19.33
C VAL A 134 43.24 -13.00 19.60
N LEU A 135 43.41 -13.80 18.56
CA LEU A 135 43.71 -15.20 18.71
C LEU A 135 45.10 -15.45 19.38
N ALA A 136 46.12 -14.66 19.00
CA ALA A 136 47.46 -14.78 19.59
C ALA A 136 47.53 -14.34 21.07
N GLN A 137 46.76 -13.33 21.45
CA GLN A 137 46.76 -12.79 22.82
C GLN A 137 45.88 -13.56 23.79
N ASN A 138 44.98 -14.42 23.30
CA ASN A 138 44.03 -15.14 24.15
C ASN A 138 44.18 -16.67 23.96
N PRO A 139 44.94 -17.34 24.82
CA PRO A 139 45.18 -18.79 24.78
C PRO A 139 43.88 -19.65 24.81
N GLU A 140 42.81 -19.05 25.28
CA GLU A 140 41.50 -19.71 25.31
C GLU A 140 40.91 -19.99 23.92
N PHE A 141 41.40 -19.30 22.88
CA PHE A 141 40.95 -19.45 21.48
C PHE A 141 41.93 -20.31 20.62
N LYS A 142 42.83 -21.06 21.26
CA LYS A 142 43.84 -21.89 20.57
C LYS A 142 43.28 -22.90 19.57
N ASN A 143 42.01 -23.29 19.70
CA ASN A 143 41.34 -24.25 18.83
C ASN A 143 40.70 -23.57 17.61
N PHE A 144 40.73 -22.22 17.52
CA PHE A 144 40.28 -21.47 16.38
C PHE A 144 41.46 -21.10 15.46
N SER A 145 41.18 -21.03 14.16
CA SER A 145 42.16 -20.60 13.14
C SER A 145 41.54 -19.56 12.25
N VAL A 146 42.40 -18.70 11.68
CA VAL A 146 41.95 -17.67 10.71
C VAL A 146 41.64 -18.34 9.39
N GLY A 147 40.45 -18.08 8.85
CA GLY A 147 39.99 -18.55 7.56
C GLY A 147 40.24 -17.57 6.40
N SER A 148 39.52 -17.74 5.32
CA SER A 148 39.47 -16.79 4.20
C SER A 148 38.73 -15.52 4.59
N ASP A 149 38.98 -14.44 3.87
CA ASP A 149 38.20 -13.21 4.04
C ASP A 149 36.74 -13.45 3.63
N ALA A 150 35.83 -12.91 4.42
CA ALA A 150 34.39 -12.93 4.16
C ALA A 150 33.90 -11.55 3.71
N ASP A 151 32.88 -11.54 2.85
CA ASP A 151 32.22 -10.30 2.40
C ASP A 151 31.17 -9.87 3.44
N ILE A 152 31.66 -9.34 4.57
CA ILE A 152 30.87 -8.82 5.69
C ILE A 152 31.35 -7.44 6.11
N ASP A 153 30.43 -6.62 6.64
CA ASP A 153 30.75 -5.26 7.11
C ASP A 153 31.54 -5.23 8.42
N GLY A 154 31.56 -6.35 9.15
CA GLY A 154 32.27 -6.56 10.41
C GLY A 154 31.63 -7.71 11.21
N GLY A 155 32.17 -8.01 12.37
CA GLY A 155 31.85 -9.22 13.12
C GLY A 155 32.63 -10.44 12.65
N VAL A 156 32.14 -11.64 12.90
CA VAL A 156 32.79 -12.90 12.54
C VAL A 156 31.79 -13.91 11.99
N ILE A 157 32.24 -14.76 11.07
CA ILE A 157 31.57 -15.99 10.70
C ILE A 157 32.47 -17.13 11.17
N VAL A 158 31.92 -18.06 11.94
CA VAL A 158 32.70 -19.17 12.50
C VAL A 158 32.16 -20.49 11.94
N GLU A 159 33.02 -21.21 11.24
CA GLU A 159 32.70 -22.51 10.68
C GLU A 159 33.37 -23.61 11.48
N LYS A 160 32.64 -24.64 11.86
CA LYS A 160 33.21 -25.80 12.51
C LYS A 160 34.16 -26.55 11.54
N LYS A 161 35.27 -27.09 12.04
CA LYS A 161 36.29 -27.73 11.17
C LYS A 161 35.79 -28.85 10.29
N ASP A 162 34.73 -29.54 10.70
CA ASP A 162 34.10 -30.62 9.94
C ASP A 162 33.03 -30.10 8.93
N GLY A 163 32.84 -28.80 8.84
CA GLY A 163 31.84 -28.16 7.95
C GLY A 163 30.37 -28.37 8.35
N SER A 164 30.11 -29.00 9.50
CA SER A 164 28.76 -29.40 9.92
C SER A 164 27.92 -28.22 10.44
N LEU A 165 28.56 -27.12 10.87
CA LEU A 165 27.90 -25.97 11.49
C LEU A 165 28.64 -24.70 11.15
N GLN A 166 27.90 -23.67 10.78
CA GLN A 166 28.37 -22.32 10.60
C GLN A 166 27.55 -21.38 11.48
N LEU A 167 28.25 -20.53 12.23
CA LEU A 167 27.65 -19.46 13.03
C LEU A 167 27.93 -18.13 12.36
N ASP A 168 26.88 -17.42 11.99
CA ASP A 168 26.98 -16.08 11.42
C ASP A 168 26.75 -15.04 12.53
N TYR A 169 27.84 -14.45 12.99
CA TYR A 169 27.88 -13.35 13.92
C TYR A 169 28.34 -12.03 13.25
N SER A 170 27.97 -11.85 11.97
CA SER A 170 28.20 -10.59 11.28
C SER A 170 27.34 -9.48 11.87
N TYR A 171 27.83 -8.25 11.80
CA TYR A 171 27.06 -7.08 12.25
C TYR A 171 25.74 -6.93 11.50
N ARG A 172 25.70 -7.35 10.24
CA ARG A 172 24.45 -7.39 9.44
C ARG A 172 23.40 -8.27 10.11
N THR A 173 23.75 -9.50 10.47
CA THR A 173 22.83 -10.44 11.12
C THR A 173 22.26 -9.89 12.43
N PHE A 174 23.10 -9.27 13.26
CA PHE A 174 22.63 -8.62 14.49
C PHE A 174 21.76 -7.39 14.20
N LEU A 175 22.18 -6.55 13.27
CA LEU A 175 21.40 -5.36 12.89
C LEU A 175 20.03 -5.74 12.34
N ASP A 176 19.95 -6.78 11.50
CA ASP A 176 18.69 -7.29 10.95
C ASP A 176 17.74 -7.77 12.07
N MET A 177 18.24 -8.55 13.03
CA MET A 177 17.44 -9.00 14.19
C MET A 177 16.94 -7.82 15.05
N VAL A 178 17.81 -6.86 15.33
CA VAL A 178 17.44 -5.65 16.11
C VAL A 178 16.45 -4.81 15.33
N TRP A 179 16.65 -4.68 14.02
CA TRP A 179 15.79 -3.90 13.14
C TRP A 179 14.38 -4.49 13.05
N GLU A 180 14.28 -5.81 12.85
CA GLU A 180 12.98 -6.48 12.82
C GLU A 180 12.19 -6.29 14.12
N SER A 181 12.87 -6.42 15.27
CA SER A 181 12.23 -6.23 16.58
C SER A 181 11.91 -4.78 16.89
N GLY A 182 12.75 -3.84 16.46
CA GLY A 182 12.66 -2.39 16.73
C GLY A 182 11.96 -1.56 15.65
N LEU A 183 11.58 -2.18 14.54
CA LEU A 183 11.00 -1.45 13.39
C LEU A 183 9.76 -0.63 13.77
N LYS A 184 8.92 -1.20 14.64
CA LYS A 184 7.73 -0.51 15.14
C LYS A 184 8.11 0.73 15.94
N ASP A 185 9.06 0.59 16.88
CA ASP A 185 9.48 1.69 17.75
C ASP A 185 10.15 2.80 16.92
N ALA A 186 10.95 2.43 15.91
CA ALA A 186 11.54 3.38 14.96
C ALA A 186 10.46 4.12 14.14
N SER A 187 9.43 3.41 13.69
CA SER A 187 8.30 4.00 12.98
C SER A 187 7.50 4.95 13.87
N ASP A 188 7.20 4.56 15.10
CA ASP A 188 6.46 5.37 16.06
C ASP A 188 7.26 6.63 16.45
N LEU A 189 8.59 6.53 16.55
CA LEU A 189 9.47 7.68 16.84
C LEU A 189 9.53 8.68 15.68
N LEU A 190 9.48 8.22 14.45
CA LEU A 190 9.64 9.07 13.25
C LEU A 190 8.32 9.66 12.76
N PHE A 191 7.20 8.95 12.97
CA PHE A 191 5.92 9.28 12.32
C PHE A 191 4.73 9.33 13.29
N GLY A 192 4.93 8.97 14.56
CA GLY A 192 3.91 8.86 15.61
C GLY A 192 3.37 10.14 16.24
#